data_25256bb7208129c10592925e26d2fe9c
#
_entry.id   25256bb7208129c10592925e26d2fe9c
#
_cell.length_a   1.000
_cell.length_b   1.000
_cell.length_c   1.000
_cell.angle_alpha   90.00
_cell.angle_beta   90.00
_cell.angle_gamma   90.00
#
_symmetry.space_group_name_H-M   'P 1'
#
loop_
_entity.id
_entity.type
_entity.pdbx_description
1 polymer ?
#
loop_
_entity_poly.entity_id
_entity_poly.type
_entity_poly.pdbx_seq_one_letter_code
_entity_poly.pdbx_strand_id
1 'polypeptide(L)'
;MKKTLKVALYILLALVLIVLAYVIYVFAAYYRVEDMQKLGVAHCDAASAAPMEGAPQTGVTYRVSSANVGFGAYSADYSFFMDGGKESRARSRQAVDENMRGEVSLVKDLSPDFALFQEVDIYG
;
A
#
# COMPACT_ATOMS: atom_id res chain seq x y z
N MET A 1 40.84 11.25 -33.80
CA MET A 1 40.79 11.35 -32.31
C MET A 1 39.92 12.53 -31.79
N LYS A 2 40.09 13.77 -32.23
CA LYS A 2 39.32 14.90 -31.65
C LYS A 2 37.79 14.85 -31.85
N LYS A 3 37.29 14.32 -32.99
CA LYS A 3 35.82 14.20 -33.25
C LYS A 3 35.18 13.12 -32.40
N THR A 4 35.80 11.94 -32.30
CA THR A 4 35.31 10.82 -31.47
C THR A 4 35.26 11.19 -30.00
N LEU A 5 36.25 11.91 -29.48
CA LEU A 5 36.26 12.36 -28.10
C LEU A 5 35.11 13.35 -27.81
N LYS A 6 34.83 14.28 -28.75
CA LYS A 6 33.69 15.19 -28.62
C LYS A 6 32.35 14.47 -28.61
N VAL A 7 32.17 13.47 -29.48
CA VAL A 7 30.96 12.66 -29.53
C VAL A 7 30.79 11.88 -28.20
N ALA A 8 31.86 11.25 -27.72
CA ALA A 8 31.81 10.56 -26.43
C ALA A 8 31.46 11.48 -25.26
N LEU A 9 32.01 12.72 -25.27
CA LEU A 9 31.69 13.72 -24.26
C LEU A 9 30.22 14.16 -24.31
N TYR A 10 29.66 14.35 -25.50
CA TYR A 10 28.23 14.70 -25.65
C TYR A 10 27.32 13.56 -25.20
N ILE A 11 27.67 12.30 -25.50
CA ILE A 11 26.92 11.14 -25.01
C ILE A 11 26.97 11.07 -23.49
N LEU A 12 28.14 11.26 -22.89
CA LEU A 12 28.29 11.26 -21.44
C LEU A 12 27.47 12.41 -20.82
N LEU A 13 27.54 13.61 -21.39
CA LEU A 13 26.74 14.74 -20.92
C LEU A 13 25.24 14.47 -21.00
N ALA A 14 24.78 13.88 -22.11
CA ALA A 14 23.36 13.50 -22.26
C ALA A 14 22.92 12.48 -21.19
N LEU A 15 23.76 11.47 -20.92
CA LEU A 15 23.47 10.50 -19.86
C LEU A 15 23.40 11.15 -18.48
N VAL A 16 24.33 12.06 -18.17
CA VAL A 16 24.30 12.80 -16.90
C VAL A 16 23.04 13.65 -16.78
N LEU A 17 22.63 14.33 -17.85
CA LEU A 17 21.40 15.12 -17.84
C LEU A 17 20.15 14.27 -17.67
N ILE A 18 20.10 13.07 -18.28
CA ILE A 18 18.98 12.13 -18.09
C ILE A 18 18.89 11.68 -16.63
N VAL A 19 20.03 11.30 -16.03
CA VAL A 19 20.08 10.88 -14.62
C VAL A 19 19.66 12.04 -13.71
N LEU A 20 20.16 13.25 -13.98
CA LEU A 20 19.79 14.43 -13.19
C LEU A 20 18.30 14.74 -13.30
N ALA A 21 17.74 14.68 -14.50
CA ALA A 21 16.31 14.89 -14.73
C ALA A 21 15.46 13.83 -14.00
N TYR A 22 15.91 12.57 -14.00
CA TYR A 22 15.25 11.49 -13.25
C TYR A 22 15.30 11.73 -11.74
N VAL A 23 16.44 12.13 -11.19
CA VAL A 23 16.59 12.46 -9.77
C VAL A 23 15.68 13.62 -9.38
N ILE A 24 15.66 14.70 -10.17
CA ILE A 24 14.77 15.85 -9.95
C ILE A 24 13.31 15.39 -9.98
N TYR A 25 12.93 14.56 -10.95
CA TYR A 25 11.57 14.00 -11.04
C TYR A 25 11.20 13.21 -9.78
N VAL A 26 12.07 12.33 -9.30
CA VAL A 26 11.81 11.51 -8.09
C VAL A 26 11.59 12.41 -6.88
N PHE A 27 12.43 13.43 -6.67
CA PHE A 27 12.24 14.36 -5.55
C PHE A 27 11.01 15.25 -5.70
N ALA A 28 10.69 15.71 -6.91
CA ALA A 28 9.51 16.53 -7.16
C ALA A 28 8.19 15.75 -7.06
N ALA A 29 8.22 14.46 -7.45
CA ALA A 29 7.07 13.57 -7.36
C ALA A 29 6.93 12.90 -5.98
N TYR A 30 7.93 13.07 -5.09
CA TYR A 30 7.90 12.48 -3.76
C TYR A 30 6.78 13.11 -2.93
N TYR A 31 5.79 12.29 -2.60
CA TYR A 31 4.71 12.66 -1.70
C TYR A 31 4.87 11.94 -0.37
N ARG A 32 4.88 12.69 0.70
CA ARG A 32 4.84 12.17 2.06
C ARG A 32 3.62 12.76 2.79
N VAL A 33 2.88 11.91 3.46
CA VAL A 33 1.80 12.34 4.35
C VAL A 33 2.40 13.17 5.49
N GLU A 34 1.74 14.26 5.87
CA GLU A 34 2.18 15.10 6.98
C GLU A 34 2.21 14.31 8.29
N ASP A 35 3.24 14.58 9.11
CA ASP A 35 3.33 13.99 10.43
C ASP A 35 2.17 14.50 11.30
N MET A 36 1.54 13.60 12.07
CA MET A 36 0.41 13.94 12.96
C MET A 36 -0.82 14.51 12.23
N GLN A 37 -1.03 14.16 10.98
CA GLN A 37 -2.20 14.58 10.22
C GLN A 37 -3.48 14.14 10.90
N LYS A 38 -4.40 15.09 11.13
CA LYS A 38 -5.74 14.78 11.63
C LYS A 38 -6.57 14.20 10.49
N LEU A 39 -6.93 12.93 10.62
CA LEU A 39 -7.80 12.26 9.66
C LEU A 39 -9.26 12.52 10.01
N GLY A 40 -10.10 12.72 8.98
CA GLY A 40 -11.55 12.74 9.16
C GLY A 40 -12.04 11.34 9.53
N VAL A 41 -12.91 11.27 10.53
CA VAL A 41 -13.59 10.03 10.88
C VAL A 41 -14.83 9.92 10.01
N ALA A 42 -14.87 8.91 9.15
CA ALA A 42 -16.07 8.55 8.41
C ALA A 42 -16.84 7.48 9.20
N HIS A 43 -18.11 7.72 9.45
CA HIS A 43 -18.99 6.68 10.00
C HIS A 43 -19.50 5.84 8.83
N CYS A 44 -19.22 4.54 8.87
CA CYS A 44 -19.89 3.62 7.95
C CYS A 44 -21.32 3.39 8.46
N ASP A 45 -22.30 3.73 7.66
CA ASP A 45 -23.72 3.37 7.89
C ASP A 45 -24.00 1.87 7.67
N ALA A 46 -22.95 1.06 7.66
CA ALA A 46 -23.06 -0.37 7.49
C ALA A 46 -23.78 -0.96 8.70
N ALA A 47 -24.99 -1.41 8.48
CA ALA A 47 -25.90 -2.04 9.43
C ALA A 47 -25.39 -3.33 10.10
N SER A 48 -24.09 -3.53 10.22
CA SER A 48 -23.49 -4.76 10.72
C SER A 48 -22.35 -4.60 11.73
N ALA A 49 -21.90 -3.40 12.01
CA ALA A 49 -21.01 -3.17 13.14
C ALA A 49 -21.76 -2.27 14.12
N ALA A 50 -22.15 -2.79 15.26
CA ALA A 50 -22.61 -1.93 16.36
C ALA A 50 -21.50 -0.94 16.63
N PRO A 51 -21.72 0.38 16.45
CA PRO A 51 -20.70 1.36 16.77
C PRO A 51 -20.37 1.19 18.25
N MET A 52 -19.09 1.14 18.58
CA MET A 52 -18.67 1.21 19.97
C MET A 52 -19.24 2.50 20.55
N GLU A 53 -20.22 2.38 21.44
CA GLU A 53 -20.76 3.54 22.13
C GLU A 53 -19.71 4.08 23.12
N GLY A 54 -19.14 5.24 22.79
CA GLY A 54 -18.21 5.94 23.65
C GLY A 54 -16.72 5.79 23.28
N ALA A 55 -15.89 6.56 23.98
CA ALA A 55 -14.46 6.49 23.86
C ALA A 55 -13.89 5.29 24.63
N PRO A 56 -12.76 4.70 24.19
CA PRO A 56 -12.07 3.66 24.93
C PRO A 56 -11.77 4.11 26.37
N GLN A 57 -11.98 3.22 27.32
CA GLN A 57 -11.83 3.52 28.75
C GLN A 57 -10.56 2.91 29.32
N THR A 58 -9.91 3.61 30.22
CA THR A 58 -8.74 3.10 30.95
C THR A 58 -9.17 1.95 31.87
N GLY A 59 -8.36 0.86 31.89
CA GLY A 59 -8.62 -0.30 32.72
C GLY A 59 -9.55 -1.35 32.09
N VAL A 60 -10.06 -1.09 30.88
CA VAL A 60 -10.80 -2.06 30.07
C VAL A 60 -9.85 -2.77 29.10
N THR A 61 -10.01 -4.09 28.97
CA THR A 61 -9.25 -4.86 27.99
C THR A 61 -9.98 -4.87 26.66
N TYR A 62 -9.28 -4.45 25.60
CA TYR A 62 -9.77 -4.46 24.23
C TYR A 62 -8.98 -5.44 23.36
N ARG A 63 -9.67 -6.07 22.43
CA ARG A 63 -9.06 -6.91 21.40
C ARG A 63 -8.77 -6.07 20.17
N VAL A 64 -7.52 -6.05 19.75
CA VAL A 64 -7.08 -5.34 18.54
C VAL A 64 -6.58 -6.36 17.54
N SER A 65 -7.03 -6.27 16.29
CA SER A 65 -6.47 -7.01 15.17
C SER A 65 -5.73 -6.07 14.24
N SER A 66 -4.68 -6.56 13.60
CA SER A 66 -3.90 -5.84 12.59
C SER A 66 -3.61 -6.81 11.45
N ALA A 67 -3.97 -6.43 10.23
CA ALA A 67 -3.80 -7.24 9.04
C ALA A 67 -3.28 -6.38 7.88
N ASN A 68 -2.15 -6.80 7.30
CA ASN A 68 -1.73 -6.32 6.00
C ASN A 68 -2.45 -7.16 4.93
N VAL A 69 -3.29 -6.53 4.13
CA VAL A 69 -4.15 -7.23 3.15
C VAL A 69 -3.51 -7.30 1.76
N GLY A 70 -2.28 -6.81 1.60
CA GLY A 70 -1.50 -6.92 0.36
C GLY A 70 -2.27 -6.52 -0.90
N PHE A 71 -3.06 -5.44 -0.82
CA PHE A 71 -3.95 -4.96 -1.91
C PHE A 71 -4.95 -6.03 -2.40
N GLY A 72 -5.22 -7.07 -1.60
CA GLY A 72 -6.00 -8.25 -2.01
C GLY A 72 -5.33 -9.10 -3.10
N ALA A 73 -4.06 -8.86 -3.40
CA ALA A 73 -3.36 -9.54 -4.48
C ALA A 73 -2.81 -10.91 -4.07
N TYR A 74 -2.52 -11.13 -2.79
CA TYR A 74 -1.72 -12.25 -2.31
C TYR A 74 -2.61 -13.43 -1.88
N SER A 75 -2.81 -14.36 -2.80
CA SER A 75 -3.26 -15.72 -2.47
C SER A 75 -2.09 -16.55 -1.93
N ALA A 76 -2.38 -17.69 -1.27
CA ALA A 76 -1.35 -18.54 -0.67
C ALA A 76 -0.28 -19.05 -1.66
N ASP A 77 -0.59 -19.08 -2.94
CA ASP A 77 0.27 -19.50 -4.03
C ASP A 77 0.82 -18.32 -4.87
N TYR A 78 0.61 -17.08 -4.40
CA TYR A 78 1.11 -15.89 -5.07
C TYR A 78 2.63 -15.76 -4.91
N SER A 79 3.32 -15.48 -6.01
CA SER A 79 4.78 -15.40 -6.04
C SER A 79 5.22 -13.99 -6.42
N PHE A 80 5.41 -13.14 -5.41
CA PHE A 80 5.73 -11.73 -5.61
C PHE A 80 7.14 -11.54 -6.18
N PHE A 81 7.27 -10.69 -7.19
CA PHE A 81 8.53 -10.53 -7.94
C PHE A 81 9.67 -9.96 -7.08
N MET A 82 9.39 -9.12 -6.11
CA MET A 82 10.41 -8.56 -5.23
C MET A 82 10.98 -9.57 -4.24
N ASP A 83 10.25 -10.67 -3.97
CA ASP A 83 10.69 -11.80 -3.16
C ASP A 83 11.31 -12.92 -4.01
N GLY A 84 11.69 -12.60 -5.25
CA GLY A 84 12.23 -13.56 -6.19
C GLY A 84 11.19 -14.34 -7.00
N GLY A 85 9.92 -13.96 -6.89
CA GLY A 85 8.83 -14.53 -7.66
C GLY A 85 8.66 -13.91 -9.05
N LYS A 86 7.46 -14.04 -9.62
CA LYS A 86 7.17 -13.60 -10.99
C LYS A 86 6.00 -12.63 -11.10
N GLU A 87 5.16 -12.53 -10.09
CA GLU A 87 3.93 -11.77 -10.12
C GLU A 87 4.13 -10.36 -9.56
N SER A 88 3.62 -9.35 -10.25
CA SER A 88 3.75 -7.94 -9.88
C SER A 88 2.40 -7.22 -9.69
N ARG A 89 1.30 -7.93 -9.92
CA ARG A 89 -0.07 -7.42 -9.77
C ARG A 89 -1.02 -8.56 -9.48
N ALA A 90 -2.20 -8.26 -8.97
CA ALA A 90 -3.25 -9.24 -8.76
C ALA A 90 -3.58 -10.01 -10.04
N ARG A 91 -3.90 -11.29 -9.92
CA ARG A 91 -4.20 -12.18 -11.06
C ARG A 91 -5.49 -11.80 -11.78
N SER A 92 -6.49 -11.36 -11.02
CA SER A 92 -7.79 -10.89 -11.55
C SER A 92 -8.54 -10.12 -10.46
N ARG A 93 -9.54 -9.34 -10.88
CA ARG A 93 -10.46 -8.66 -9.96
C ARG A 93 -11.23 -9.67 -9.08
N GLN A 94 -11.62 -10.81 -9.64
CA GLN A 94 -12.27 -11.86 -8.88
C GLN A 94 -11.36 -12.42 -7.78
N ALA A 95 -10.06 -12.65 -8.08
CA ALA A 95 -9.10 -13.10 -7.08
C ALA A 95 -8.93 -12.10 -5.93
N VAL A 96 -8.90 -10.79 -6.25
CA VAL A 96 -8.88 -9.73 -5.23
C VAL A 96 -10.13 -9.80 -4.34
N ASP A 97 -11.31 -9.91 -4.94
CA ASP A 97 -12.57 -9.99 -4.19
C ASP A 97 -12.62 -11.23 -3.28
N GLU A 98 -12.14 -12.38 -3.75
CA GLU A 98 -12.09 -13.62 -2.98
C GLU A 98 -11.12 -13.50 -1.81
N ASN A 99 -9.90 -12.98 -2.05
CA ASN A 99 -8.89 -12.77 -1.00
C ASN A 99 -9.41 -11.79 0.06
N MET A 100 -9.92 -10.63 -0.34
CA MET A 100 -10.46 -9.62 0.58
C MET A 100 -11.62 -10.14 1.41
N ARG A 101 -12.53 -10.93 0.81
CA ARG A 101 -13.61 -11.58 1.57
C ARG A 101 -13.09 -12.57 2.59
N GLY A 102 -12.08 -13.36 2.24
CA GLY A 102 -11.43 -14.31 3.15
C GLY A 102 -10.82 -13.59 4.35
N GLU A 103 -10.06 -12.54 4.11
CA GLU A 103 -9.39 -11.74 5.15
C GLU A 103 -10.39 -11.03 6.06
N VAL A 104 -11.41 -10.40 5.50
CA VAL A 104 -12.49 -9.76 6.28
C VAL A 104 -13.23 -10.80 7.12
N SER A 105 -13.49 -12.01 6.58
CA SER A 105 -14.12 -13.09 7.34
C SER A 105 -13.26 -13.51 8.51
N LEU A 106 -11.95 -13.71 8.30
CA LEU A 106 -11.00 -14.07 9.34
C LEU A 106 -10.98 -13.02 10.48
N VAL A 107 -10.94 -11.74 10.12
CA VAL A 107 -10.96 -10.67 11.12
C VAL A 107 -12.29 -10.64 11.88
N LYS A 108 -13.42 -10.86 11.20
CA LYS A 108 -14.74 -10.95 11.86
C LYS A 108 -14.82 -12.09 12.86
N ASP A 109 -14.26 -13.25 12.51
CA ASP A 109 -14.26 -14.43 13.40
C ASP A 109 -13.47 -14.18 14.70
N LEU A 110 -12.45 -13.30 14.64
CA LEU A 110 -11.71 -12.84 15.81
C LEU A 110 -12.53 -11.90 16.70
N SER A 111 -13.60 -11.32 16.19
CA SER A 111 -14.46 -10.34 16.87
C SER A 111 -13.66 -9.26 17.61
N PRO A 112 -12.81 -8.49 16.91
CA PRO A 112 -12.00 -7.47 17.55
C PRO A 112 -12.84 -6.22 17.86
N ASP A 113 -12.46 -5.51 18.92
CA ASP A 113 -13.00 -4.18 19.22
C ASP A 113 -12.44 -3.13 18.25
N PHE A 114 -11.20 -3.35 17.77
CA PHE A 114 -10.53 -2.51 16.77
C PHE A 114 -9.86 -3.39 15.71
N ALA A 115 -10.13 -3.09 14.44
CA ALA A 115 -9.47 -3.73 13.30
C ALA A 115 -8.66 -2.69 12.51
N LEU A 116 -7.37 -2.94 12.36
CA LEU A 116 -6.43 -2.10 11.61
C LEU A 116 -6.03 -2.85 10.34
N PHE A 117 -6.20 -2.21 9.20
CA PHE A 117 -5.82 -2.78 7.91
C PHE A 117 -4.72 -1.94 7.28
N GLN A 118 -3.70 -2.58 6.71
CA GLN A 118 -2.65 -1.97 5.91
C GLN A 118 -2.74 -2.46 4.47
N GLU A 119 -2.17 -1.69 3.56
CA GLU A 119 -2.14 -1.98 2.13
C GLU A 119 -3.53 -2.20 1.52
N VAL A 120 -4.49 -1.37 1.93
CA VAL A 120 -5.83 -1.34 1.34
C VAL A 120 -5.80 -0.47 0.10
N ASP A 121 -6.11 -1.03 -1.07
CA ASP A 121 -6.27 -0.28 -2.31
C ASP A 121 -7.74 0.09 -2.52
N ILE A 122 -7.99 1.35 -2.89
CA ILE A 122 -9.33 1.87 -3.18
C ILE A 122 -9.58 2.07 -4.68
N TYR A 123 -8.54 1.88 -5.52
CA TYR A 123 -8.58 2.07 -6.96
C TYR A 123 -8.20 0.83 -7.77
N GLY A 124 -8.22 -0.35 -7.14
CA GLY A 124 -7.87 -1.62 -7.76
C GLY A 124 -8.73 -2.08 -8.95
#